data_1a989a8eae6ad041213fdcb9d0b1492e
#
_entry.id   1a989a8eae6ad041213fdcb9d0b1492e
#
_cell.length_a   1.000
_cell.length_b   1.000
_cell.length_c   1.000
_cell.angle_alpha   90.00
_cell.angle_beta   90.00
_cell.angle_gamma   90.00
#
_symmetry.space_group_name_H-M   'P 1'
#
loop_
_entity.id
_entity.type
_entity.pdbx_description
1 polymer ?
#
loop_
_entity_poly.entity_id
_entity_poly.type
_entity_poly.pdbx_seq_one_letter_code
_entity_poly.pdbx_strand_id
1 'polypeptide(L)'
;MNLIKNDDKQFFHFINGGAGVGKSTLIKAVYQSILRFYNSLPGSNPETNRAALCAPTGKAATLIDGMTLHSFLSLPVNQCKHKLVKLDNDISNRIGVKLKDLQLLIIDEISMVGFTMFQHVDARLQQIMRTKKPFGGISVIVLSDFNQLRPVGDKYIFQFNNSYNALVDNPLWSLFELFELTEIMRQKDDKSFAIAL
;
A
#
# COMPACT_ATOMS: atom_id res chain seq x y z
N MET A 1 12.39 12.95 7.80
CA MET A 1 12.18 12.12 9.00
C MET A 1 11.33 12.78 10.09
N ASN A 2 10.55 13.81 9.74
CA ASN A 2 9.62 14.48 10.65
C ASN A 2 8.18 13.94 10.61
N LEU A 3 7.90 12.94 9.77
CA LEU A 3 6.55 12.43 9.50
C LEU A 3 5.94 11.64 10.68
N ILE A 4 6.77 11.09 11.55
CA ILE A 4 6.34 10.20 12.64
C ILE A 4 6.17 10.94 13.98
N LYS A 5 6.63 12.18 14.08
CA LYS A 5 6.58 12.97 15.33
C LYS A 5 5.25 13.67 15.62
N ASN A 6 4.34 13.77 14.64
CA ASN A 6 3.01 14.31 14.83
C ASN A 6 2.03 13.17 15.11
N ASP A 7 1.74 12.93 16.34
CA ASP A 7 1.01 11.77 16.89
C ASP A 7 -0.39 11.48 16.35
N ASP A 8 -0.95 12.27 15.40
CA ASP A 8 -2.34 12.11 14.94
C ASP A 8 -2.56 12.29 13.43
N LYS A 9 -1.54 12.55 12.62
CA LYS A 9 -1.77 12.88 11.21
C LYS A 9 -1.39 11.72 10.30
N GLN A 10 -2.41 11.00 9.77
CA GLN A 10 -2.23 10.07 8.66
C GLN A 10 -1.56 10.78 7.48
N PHE A 11 -0.73 10.04 6.76
CA PHE A 11 -0.19 10.48 5.47
C PHE A 11 -0.40 9.39 4.41
N PHE A 12 -0.48 9.84 3.17
CA PHE A 12 -0.69 8.99 2.01
C PHE A 12 0.29 9.42 0.93
N HIS A 13 1.24 8.57 0.58
CA HIS A 13 2.28 8.90 -0.37
C HIS A 13 2.26 7.91 -1.54
N PHE A 14 2.27 8.43 -2.74
CA PHE A 14 2.49 7.67 -3.95
C PHE A 14 3.89 7.95 -4.49
N ILE A 15 4.71 6.92 -4.57
CA ILE A 15 6.06 7.00 -5.09
C ILE A 15 6.09 6.38 -6.48
N ASN A 16 6.15 7.23 -7.50
CA ASN A 16 6.27 6.84 -8.89
C ASN A 16 7.75 6.69 -9.27
N GLY A 17 8.06 5.69 -10.08
CA GLY A 17 9.41 5.54 -10.61
C GLY A 17 9.52 4.36 -11.57
N GLY A 18 10.30 4.53 -12.62
CA GLY A 18 10.54 3.53 -13.64
C GLY A 18 11.29 2.28 -13.15
N ALA A 19 11.60 1.38 -14.06
CA ALA A 19 12.42 0.22 -13.76
C ALA A 19 13.84 0.64 -13.33
N GLY A 20 14.38 0.01 -12.28
CA GLY A 20 15.76 0.23 -11.86
C GLY A 20 16.07 1.48 -11.06
N VAL A 21 15.07 2.32 -10.71
CA VAL A 21 15.27 3.54 -9.90
C VAL A 21 15.39 3.26 -8.39
N GLY A 22 15.39 2.00 -7.96
CA GLY A 22 15.64 1.66 -6.55
C GLY A 22 14.38 1.59 -5.67
N LYS A 23 13.16 1.46 -6.23
CA LYS A 23 11.91 1.33 -5.45
C LYS A 23 12.00 0.28 -4.33
N SER A 24 12.41 -0.94 -4.63
CA SER A 24 12.50 -2.02 -3.64
C SER A 24 13.52 -1.74 -2.55
N THR A 25 14.62 -1.05 -2.88
CA THR A 25 15.62 -0.60 -1.89
C THR A 25 15.02 0.46 -0.97
N LEU A 26 14.28 1.41 -1.52
CA LEU A 26 13.59 2.44 -0.76
C LEU A 26 12.54 1.83 0.18
N ILE A 27 11.72 0.87 -0.30
CA ILE A 27 10.75 0.14 0.53
C ILE A 27 11.44 -0.47 1.75
N LYS A 28 12.52 -1.23 1.52
CA LYS A 28 13.26 -1.88 2.61
C LYS A 28 13.88 -0.89 3.57
N ALA A 29 14.43 0.23 3.06
CA ALA A 29 15.02 1.27 3.89
C ALA A 29 13.97 1.98 4.76
N VAL A 30 12.82 2.35 4.20
CA VAL A 30 11.71 2.98 4.93
C VAL A 30 11.17 2.03 5.98
N TYR A 31 10.88 0.78 5.62
CA TYR A 31 10.39 -0.25 6.53
C TYR A 31 11.33 -0.46 7.72
N GLN A 32 12.62 -0.67 7.46
CA GLN A 32 13.63 -0.84 8.51
C GLN A 32 13.78 0.40 9.40
N SER A 33 13.71 1.59 8.82
CA SER A 33 13.80 2.84 9.57
C SER A 33 12.64 3.00 10.55
N ILE A 34 11.44 2.62 10.13
CA ILE A 34 10.25 2.66 10.97
C ILE A 34 10.34 1.64 12.10
N LEU A 35 10.73 0.41 11.79
CA LEU A 35 10.91 -0.61 12.84
C LEU A 35 11.95 -0.18 13.88
N ARG A 36 13.10 0.36 13.43
CA ARG A 36 14.14 0.88 14.35
C ARG A 36 13.62 2.03 15.21
N PHE A 37 12.87 2.97 14.61
CA PHE A 37 12.29 4.08 15.34
C PHE A 37 11.37 3.59 16.46
N TYR A 38 10.38 2.73 16.14
CA TYR A 38 9.46 2.23 17.15
C TYR A 38 10.15 1.35 18.20
N ASN A 39 11.13 0.53 17.81
CA ASN A 39 11.88 -0.31 18.74
C ASN A 39 12.80 0.50 19.67
N SER A 40 13.14 1.73 19.31
CA SER A 40 13.93 2.63 20.17
C SER A 40 13.11 3.36 21.23
N LEU A 41 11.78 3.29 21.16
CA LEU A 41 10.91 3.94 22.13
C LEU A 41 10.89 3.18 23.46
N PRO A 42 10.93 3.88 24.61
CA PRO A 42 10.85 3.23 25.92
C PRO A 42 9.58 2.38 26.06
N GLY A 43 9.73 1.14 26.52
CA GLY A 43 8.61 0.20 26.69
C GLY A 43 8.06 -0.41 25.41
N SER A 44 8.75 -0.22 24.26
CA SER A 44 8.35 -0.85 23.00
C SER A 44 8.53 -2.37 23.06
N ASN A 45 7.58 -3.10 22.43
CA ASN A 45 7.72 -4.53 22.20
C ASN A 45 8.15 -4.74 20.74
N PRO A 46 9.36 -5.32 20.48
CA PRO A 46 9.87 -5.57 19.12
C PRO A 46 8.99 -6.53 18.28
N GLU A 47 8.19 -7.38 18.93
CA GLU A 47 7.27 -8.29 18.24
C GLU A 47 6.00 -7.59 17.72
N THR A 48 5.81 -6.32 18.05
CA THR A 48 4.64 -5.56 17.63
C THR A 48 4.74 -5.17 16.16
N ASN A 49 3.74 -5.56 15.36
CA ASN A 49 3.65 -5.20 13.95
C ASN A 49 3.30 -3.72 13.77
N ARG A 50 4.28 -2.86 13.61
CA ARG A 50 4.12 -1.41 13.40
C ARG A 50 4.05 -1.01 11.93
N ALA A 51 4.61 -1.83 11.05
CA ALA A 51 4.57 -1.61 9.61
C ALA A 51 4.33 -2.94 8.89
N ALA A 52 3.70 -2.89 7.72
CA ALA A 52 3.46 -4.05 6.87
C ALA A 52 3.87 -3.77 5.43
N LEU A 53 4.45 -4.79 4.78
CA LEU A 53 4.79 -4.79 3.37
C LEU A 53 3.81 -5.67 2.61
N CYS A 54 3.16 -5.12 1.60
CA CYS A 54 2.20 -5.85 0.77
C CYS A 54 2.44 -5.63 -0.72
N ALA A 55 1.98 -6.59 -1.53
CA ALA A 55 1.93 -6.47 -2.98
C ALA A 55 0.70 -7.19 -3.54
N PRO A 56 0.25 -6.89 -4.77
CA PRO A 56 -0.91 -7.55 -5.38
C PRO A 56 -0.66 -9.02 -5.75
N THR A 57 0.59 -9.41 -6.03
CA THR A 57 0.96 -10.76 -6.46
C THR A 57 1.95 -11.43 -5.51
N GLY A 58 1.95 -12.78 -5.48
CA GLY A 58 2.91 -13.55 -4.67
C GLY A 58 4.35 -13.27 -5.06
N LYS A 59 4.65 -13.16 -6.36
CA LYS A 59 6.01 -12.84 -6.84
C LYS A 59 6.49 -11.48 -6.34
N ALA A 60 5.68 -10.44 -6.46
CA ALA A 60 6.04 -9.11 -5.98
C ALA A 60 6.18 -9.09 -4.44
N ALA A 61 5.27 -9.75 -3.72
CA ALA A 61 5.33 -9.87 -2.26
C ALA A 61 6.65 -10.51 -1.78
N THR A 62 7.08 -11.59 -2.43
CA THR A 62 8.34 -12.27 -2.10
C THR A 62 9.57 -11.37 -2.32
N LEU A 63 9.57 -10.52 -3.36
CA LEU A 63 10.70 -9.61 -3.65
C LEU A 63 10.94 -8.56 -2.55
N ILE A 64 9.88 -8.19 -1.84
CA ILE A 64 9.94 -7.21 -0.75
C ILE A 64 9.90 -7.84 0.64
N ASP A 65 9.95 -9.16 0.74
CA ASP A 65 9.80 -9.92 1.99
C ASP A 65 8.46 -9.63 2.70
N GLY A 66 7.40 -9.44 1.91
CA GLY A 66 6.06 -9.05 2.36
C GLY A 66 4.99 -10.11 2.11
N MET A 67 3.74 -9.71 2.22
CA MET A 67 2.56 -10.55 1.98
C MET A 67 1.75 -10.05 0.78
N THR A 68 0.90 -10.93 0.21
CA THR A 68 -0.09 -10.44 -0.75
C THR A 68 -1.19 -9.67 -0.02
N LEU A 69 -1.78 -8.65 -0.67
CA LEU A 69 -2.93 -7.91 -0.14
C LEU A 69 -4.08 -8.85 0.24
N HIS A 70 -4.29 -9.90 -0.58
CA HIS A 70 -5.32 -10.91 -0.32
C HIS A 70 -5.07 -11.67 0.99
N SER A 71 -3.86 -12.14 1.21
CA SER A 71 -3.50 -12.87 2.44
C SER A 71 -3.48 -11.96 3.67
N PHE A 72 -2.93 -10.75 3.54
CA PHE A 72 -2.80 -9.81 4.64
C PHE A 72 -4.15 -9.34 5.19
N LEU A 73 -5.09 -9.03 4.28
CA LEU A 73 -6.39 -8.46 4.63
C LEU A 73 -7.55 -9.46 4.51
N SER A 74 -7.26 -10.73 4.24
CA SER A 74 -8.28 -11.75 3.97
C SER A 74 -9.29 -11.29 2.92
N LEU A 75 -8.78 -10.76 1.80
CA LEU A 75 -9.59 -10.37 0.66
C LEU A 75 -9.92 -11.60 -0.19
N PRO A 76 -11.14 -11.73 -0.70
CA PRO A 76 -11.52 -12.84 -1.56
C PRO A 76 -10.87 -12.72 -2.95
N VAL A 77 -10.34 -13.84 -3.45
CA VAL A 77 -9.55 -13.88 -4.71
C VAL A 77 -10.40 -13.57 -5.96
N ASN A 78 -11.70 -13.85 -5.93
CA ASN A 78 -12.58 -13.81 -7.13
C ASN A 78 -13.61 -12.67 -7.11
N GLN A 79 -13.45 -11.64 -6.30
CA GLN A 79 -14.48 -10.62 -6.08
C GLN A 79 -14.17 -9.23 -6.65
N CYS A 80 -13.38 -9.11 -7.72
CA CYS A 80 -13.18 -7.81 -8.39
C CYS A 80 -14.47 -7.15 -8.93
N LYS A 81 -15.59 -7.88 -8.95
CA LYS A 81 -16.88 -7.40 -9.49
C LYS A 81 -18.01 -7.33 -8.47
N HIS A 82 -17.81 -7.75 -7.23
CA HIS A 82 -18.87 -7.84 -6.23
C HIS A 82 -18.59 -7.03 -4.98
N LYS A 83 -19.64 -6.68 -4.27
CA LYS A 83 -19.55 -5.99 -2.98
C LYS A 83 -18.68 -6.82 -2.02
N LEU A 84 -17.72 -6.16 -1.34
CA LEU A 84 -16.88 -6.80 -0.36
C LEU A 84 -17.73 -7.47 0.73
N VAL A 85 -17.58 -8.78 0.88
CA VAL A 85 -18.21 -9.51 1.98
C VAL A 85 -17.50 -9.16 3.29
N LYS A 86 -18.26 -8.79 4.29
CA LYS A 86 -17.72 -8.53 5.63
C LYS A 86 -17.09 -9.79 6.20
N LEU A 87 -16.00 -9.64 6.91
CA LEU A 87 -15.44 -10.73 7.71
C LEU A 87 -16.40 -11.11 8.82
N ASP A 88 -16.40 -12.39 9.15
CA ASP A 88 -16.97 -12.87 10.40
C ASP A 88 -16.29 -12.15 11.59
N ASN A 89 -17.05 -11.99 12.68
CA ASN A 89 -16.56 -11.25 13.86
C ASN A 89 -15.31 -11.89 14.47
N ASP A 90 -15.21 -13.22 14.50
CA ASP A 90 -14.06 -13.92 15.07
C ASP A 90 -12.80 -13.73 14.23
N ILE A 91 -12.95 -13.79 12.88
CA ILE A 91 -11.85 -13.54 11.95
C ILE A 91 -11.42 -12.07 12.04
N SER A 92 -12.39 -11.15 12.04
CA SER A 92 -12.12 -9.71 12.17
C SER A 92 -11.41 -9.39 13.47
N ASN A 93 -11.81 -9.99 14.60
CA ASN A 93 -11.17 -9.81 15.89
C ASN A 93 -9.74 -10.35 15.91
N ARG A 94 -9.52 -11.57 15.37
CA ARG A 94 -8.16 -12.15 15.29
C ARG A 94 -7.20 -11.29 14.49
N ILE A 95 -7.64 -10.78 13.33
CA ILE A 95 -6.83 -9.88 12.50
C ILE A 95 -6.66 -8.54 13.22
N GLY A 96 -7.71 -8.01 13.83
CA GLY A 96 -7.68 -6.76 14.58
C GLY A 96 -6.66 -6.78 15.72
N VAL A 97 -6.56 -7.88 16.46
CA VAL A 97 -5.54 -8.05 17.51
C VAL A 97 -4.12 -8.01 16.93
N LYS A 98 -3.90 -8.63 15.76
CA LYS A 98 -2.58 -8.63 15.09
C LYS A 98 -2.20 -7.26 14.53
N LEU A 99 -3.17 -6.49 14.08
CA LEU A 99 -2.96 -5.22 13.39
C LEU A 99 -3.25 -3.99 14.24
N LYS A 100 -3.65 -4.15 15.51
CA LYS A 100 -4.05 -3.03 16.40
C LYS A 100 -3.02 -1.90 16.52
N ASP A 101 -1.74 -2.26 16.40
CA ASP A 101 -0.61 -1.35 16.53
C ASP A 101 0.00 -0.95 15.18
N LEU A 102 -0.62 -1.35 14.06
CA LEU A 102 -0.15 -1.04 12.72
C LEU A 102 -0.26 0.47 12.45
N GLN A 103 0.85 1.09 12.08
CA GLN A 103 0.96 2.53 11.79
C GLN A 103 1.17 2.81 10.31
N LEU A 104 1.79 1.89 9.59
CA LEU A 104 2.11 2.04 8.18
C LEU A 104 1.83 0.79 7.38
N LEU A 105 1.16 0.94 6.25
CA LEU A 105 1.04 -0.05 5.19
C LEU A 105 1.81 0.44 3.96
N ILE A 106 2.75 -0.37 3.47
CA ILE A 106 3.47 -0.12 2.22
C ILE A 106 2.97 -1.12 1.19
N ILE A 107 2.53 -0.63 0.02
CA ILE A 107 2.04 -1.47 -1.09
C ILE A 107 2.93 -1.25 -2.29
N ASP A 108 3.66 -2.27 -2.70
CA ASP A 108 4.42 -2.27 -3.95
C ASP A 108 3.55 -2.70 -5.13
N GLU A 109 3.95 -2.32 -6.34
CA GLU A 109 3.27 -2.63 -7.61
C GLU A 109 1.78 -2.22 -7.63
N ILE A 110 1.47 -1.01 -7.13
CA ILE A 110 0.09 -0.52 -7.04
C ILE A 110 -0.59 -0.40 -8.42
N SER A 111 0.16 -0.33 -9.53
CA SER A 111 -0.37 -0.31 -10.89
C SER A 111 -1.20 -1.55 -11.24
N MET A 112 -0.92 -2.68 -10.60
CA MET A 112 -1.68 -3.93 -10.76
C MET A 112 -2.94 -3.99 -9.91
N VAL A 113 -3.12 -3.07 -8.97
CA VAL A 113 -4.30 -2.98 -8.12
C VAL A 113 -5.35 -2.16 -8.84
N GLY A 114 -6.51 -2.77 -9.10
CA GLY A 114 -7.63 -2.07 -9.72
C GLY A 114 -8.42 -1.23 -8.73
N PHE A 115 -9.29 -0.36 -9.27
CA PHE A 115 -10.15 0.54 -8.52
C PHE A 115 -10.97 -0.21 -7.45
N THR A 116 -11.65 -1.28 -7.83
CA THR A 116 -12.51 -2.07 -6.94
C THR A 116 -11.70 -2.70 -5.80
N MET A 117 -10.55 -3.28 -6.13
CA MET A 117 -9.67 -3.88 -5.13
C MET A 117 -9.14 -2.82 -4.14
N PHE A 118 -8.80 -1.63 -4.62
CA PHE A 118 -8.33 -0.53 -3.77
C PHE A 118 -9.39 -0.09 -2.76
N GLN A 119 -10.66 0.01 -3.21
CA GLN A 119 -11.80 0.26 -2.32
C GLN A 119 -11.98 -0.87 -1.29
N HIS A 120 -11.75 -2.11 -1.69
CA HIS A 120 -11.82 -3.26 -0.78
C HIS A 120 -10.72 -3.23 0.29
N VAL A 121 -9.51 -2.78 -0.06
CA VAL A 121 -8.41 -2.58 0.90
C VAL A 121 -8.83 -1.58 1.97
N ASP A 122 -9.33 -0.42 1.56
CA ASP A 122 -9.81 0.62 2.48
C ASP A 122 -10.94 0.09 3.39
N ALA A 123 -12.00 -0.44 2.79
CA ALA A 123 -13.16 -0.93 3.53
C ALA A 123 -12.81 -2.05 4.51
N ARG A 124 -11.85 -2.90 4.15
CA ARG A 124 -11.36 -3.98 5.01
C ARG A 124 -10.57 -3.44 6.20
N LEU A 125 -9.67 -2.49 5.97
CA LEU A 125 -8.93 -1.83 7.04
C LEU A 125 -9.87 -1.07 7.98
N GLN A 126 -10.87 -0.35 7.46
CA GLN A 126 -11.90 0.29 8.29
C GLN A 126 -12.66 -0.73 9.16
N GLN A 127 -13.00 -1.90 8.60
CA GLN A 127 -13.66 -2.97 9.36
C GLN A 127 -12.77 -3.51 10.47
N ILE A 128 -11.51 -3.84 10.18
CA ILE A 128 -10.55 -4.43 11.12
C ILE A 128 -10.23 -3.43 12.25
N MET A 129 -9.96 -2.18 11.89
CA MET A 129 -9.58 -1.11 12.83
C MET A 129 -10.79 -0.45 13.50
N ARG A 130 -12.03 -0.87 13.15
CA ARG A 130 -13.30 -0.37 13.70
C ARG A 130 -13.44 1.16 13.65
N THR A 131 -12.97 1.77 12.58
CA THR A 131 -13.03 3.21 12.36
C THR A 131 -13.46 3.53 10.93
N LYS A 132 -14.02 4.71 10.72
CA LYS A 132 -14.42 5.22 9.39
C LYS A 132 -13.34 6.10 8.74
N LYS A 133 -12.20 6.28 9.41
CA LYS A 133 -11.07 6.99 8.82
C LYS A 133 -10.57 6.24 7.58
N PRO A 134 -10.10 6.92 6.53
CA PRO A 134 -9.48 6.27 5.37
C PRO A 134 -8.42 5.26 5.82
N PHE A 135 -8.41 4.11 5.17
CA PHE A 135 -7.51 2.98 5.47
C PHE A 135 -7.46 2.60 6.96
N GLY A 136 -8.60 2.76 7.67
CA GLY A 136 -8.67 2.41 9.07
C GLY A 136 -7.81 3.26 10.01
N GLY A 137 -7.41 4.45 9.60
CA GLY A 137 -6.52 5.33 10.38
C GLY A 137 -5.03 5.05 10.17
N ILE A 138 -4.66 4.11 9.29
CA ILE A 138 -3.28 3.71 9.00
C ILE A 138 -2.73 4.60 7.88
N SER A 139 -1.47 5.07 8.02
CA SER A 139 -0.75 5.74 6.94
C SER A 139 -0.40 4.76 5.82
N VAL A 140 -0.43 5.22 4.57
CA VAL A 140 -0.21 4.34 3.42
C VAL A 140 0.83 4.94 2.48
N ILE A 141 1.82 4.13 2.11
CA ILE A 141 2.75 4.42 1.03
C ILE A 141 2.49 3.41 -0.09
N VAL A 142 2.26 3.88 -1.30
CA VAL A 142 2.13 3.02 -2.47
C VAL A 142 3.24 3.32 -3.47
N LEU A 143 3.77 2.28 -4.11
CA LEU A 143 4.84 2.41 -5.09
C LEU A 143 4.44 1.72 -6.39
N SER A 144 4.79 2.29 -7.51
CA SER A 144 4.68 1.64 -8.81
C SER A 144 5.36 2.41 -9.94
N ASP A 145 5.28 1.78 -11.11
CA ASP A 145 5.46 2.39 -12.41
C ASP A 145 4.18 2.14 -13.22
N PHE A 146 3.39 3.19 -13.46
CA PHE A 146 2.14 3.05 -14.24
C PHE A 146 2.35 2.75 -15.74
N ASN A 147 3.59 2.80 -16.23
CA ASN A 147 3.94 2.35 -17.57
C ASN A 147 4.12 0.82 -17.66
N GLN A 148 4.15 0.13 -16.50
CA GLN A 148 4.29 -1.32 -16.43
C GLN A 148 2.93 -2.04 -16.46
N LEU A 149 2.73 -3.04 -15.62
CA LEU A 149 1.56 -3.91 -15.67
C LEU A 149 0.29 -3.21 -15.21
N ARG A 150 -0.80 -3.48 -15.92
CA ARG A 150 -2.15 -2.93 -15.65
C ARG A 150 -2.98 -3.87 -14.77
N PRO A 151 -4.02 -3.34 -14.10
CA PRO A 151 -4.98 -4.19 -13.40
C PRO A 151 -5.68 -5.13 -14.37
N VAL A 152 -5.88 -6.38 -13.97
CA VAL A 152 -6.60 -7.36 -14.79
C VAL A 152 -8.09 -7.33 -14.44
N GLY A 153 -8.92 -7.05 -15.45
CA GLY A 153 -10.38 -7.07 -15.30
C GLY A 153 -10.98 -5.93 -14.45
N ASP A 154 -10.19 -4.92 -14.12
CA ASP A 154 -10.62 -3.75 -13.35
C ASP A 154 -10.00 -2.48 -13.96
N LYS A 155 -10.51 -1.31 -13.57
CA LYS A 155 -9.99 -0.01 -13.97
C LYS A 155 -8.78 0.37 -13.11
N TYR A 156 -7.96 1.30 -13.61
CA TYR A 156 -6.94 1.92 -12.76
C TYR A 156 -7.55 2.62 -11.55
N ILE A 157 -6.81 2.66 -10.45
CA ILE A 157 -7.23 3.28 -9.19
C ILE A 157 -7.59 4.77 -9.31
N PHE A 158 -7.03 5.47 -10.30
CA PHE A 158 -7.29 6.89 -10.58
C PHE A 158 -8.36 7.12 -11.65
N GLN A 159 -8.91 6.07 -12.27
CA GLN A 159 -9.95 6.19 -13.29
C GLN A 159 -11.34 6.31 -12.67
N PHE A 160 -12.12 7.26 -13.21
CA PHE A 160 -13.50 7.46 -12.78
C PHE A 160 -14.43 6.36 -13.25
N ASN A 161 -15.47 6.13 -12.47
CA ASN A 161 -16.60 5.32 -12.91
C ASN A 161 -17.54 6.23 -13.73
N ASN A 162 -17.72 5.95 -15.04
CA ASN A 162 -18.60 6.70 -15.94
C ASN A 162 -20.09 6.57 -15.63
N SER A 163 -20.46 6.01 -14.48
CA SER A 163 -21.84 5.96 -14.02
C SER A 163 -22.14 7.24 -13.27
N TYR A 164 -23.11 8.01 -13.69
CA TYR A 164 -23.84 9.17 -13.13
C TYR A 164 -23.32 9.90 -11.88
N ASN A 165 -22.31 9.40 -11.19
CA ASN A 165 -21.61 9.99 -10.05
C ASN A 165 -20.23 10.56 -10.45
N ALA A 166 -20.07 11.01 -11.70
CA ALA A 166 -18.84 11.61 -12.22
C ALA A 166 -18.46 12.96 -11.55
N LEU A 167 -19.19 13.37 -10.53
CA LEU A 167 -18.89 14.55 -9.71
C LEU A 167 -18.02 14.23 -8.49
N VAL A 168 -17.72 12.97 -8.24
CA VAL A 168 -16.88 12.59 -7.10
C VAL A 168 -15.66 11.86 -7.65
N ASP A 169 -14.52 12.55 -7.63
CA ASP A 169 -13.19 11.97 -7.76
C ASP A 169 -13.08 10.71 -6.90
N ASN A 170 -12.17 9.78 -7.24
CA ASN A 170 -11.86 8.71 -6.29
C ASN A 170 -11.33 9.37 -5.00
N PRO A 171 -12.13 9.50 -3.94
CA PRO A 171 -11.74 10.29 -2.77
C PRO A 171 -10.53 9.67 -2.06
N LEU A 172 -10.28 8.37 -2.27
CA LEU A 172 -9.13 7.69 -1.70
C LEU A 172 -7.84 8.03 -2.45
N TRP A 173 -7.88 8.06 -3.78
CA TRP A 173 -6.69 8.38 -4.56
C TRP A 173 -6.28 9.84 -4.42
N SER A 174 -7.22 10.75 -4.32
CA SER A 174 -6.95 12.19 -4.12
C SER A 174 -6.27 12.52 -2.78
N LEU A 175 -6.23 11.56 -1.84
CA LEU A 175 -5.48 11.73 -0.59
C LEU A 175 -3.96 11.58 -0.78
N PHE A 176 -3.51 10.97 -1.89
CA PHE A 176 -2.11 10.62 -2.07
C PHE A 176 -1.30 11.78 -2.65
N GLU A 177 -0.19 12.10 -1.99
CA GLU A 177 0.83 13.02 -2.46
C GLU A 177 1.85 12.28 -3.33
N LEU A 178 2.14 12.82 -4.52
CA LEU A 178 3.05 12.22 -5.49
C LEU A 178 4.51 12.58 -5.19
N PHE A 179 5.34 11.56 -5.19
CA PHE A 179 6.82 11.67 -5.20
C PHE A 179 7.37 10.89 -6.39
N GLU A 180 8.37 11.45 -7.06
CA GLU A 180 8.97 10.81 -8.23
C GLU A 180 10.43 10.42 -7.98
N LEU A 181 10.77 9.17 -8.34
CA LEU A 181 12.15 8.68 -8.39
C LEU A 181 12.62 8.74 -9.84
N THR A 182 13.54 9.64 -10.12
CA THR A 182 14.03 9.94 -11.48
C THR A 182 15.40 9.36 -11.78
N GLU A 183 16.22 9.06 -10.76
CA GLU A 183 17.55 8.52 -10.96
C GLU A 183 17.57 7.02 -11.18
N ILE A 184 18.13 6.57 -12.29
CA ILE A 184 18.30 5.15 -12.61
C ILE A 184 19.53 4.63 -11.85
N MET A 185 19.29 3.73 -10.88
CA MET A 185 20.31 3.19 -9.98
C MET A 185 20.88 1.84 -10.45
N ARG A 186 20.11 1.06 -11.23
CA ARG A 186 20.47 -0.31 -11.59
C ARG A 186 21.63 -0.39 -12.58
N GLN A 187 21.84 0.65 -13.39
CA GLN A 187 22.86 0.71 -14.45
C GLN A 187 23.57 2.06 -14.42
N LYS A 188 24.18 2.38 -13.26
CA LYS A 188 24.89 3.66 -13.07
C LYS A 188 25.96 3.92 -14.16
N ASP A 189 26.55 2.87 -14.72
CA ASP A 189 27.65 2.94 -15.68
C ASP A 189 27.20 2.81 -17.15
N ASP A 190 25.96 2.40 -17.43
CA ASP A 190 25.41 2.26 -18.78
C ASP A 190 24.00 2.86 -18.91
N LYS A 191 23.96 4.20 -19.08
CA LYS A 191 22.71 4.93 -19.23
C LYS A 191 22.00 4.66 -20.57
N SER A 192 22.72 4.22 -21.61
CA SER A 192 22.16 3.97 -22.94
C SER A 192 21.20 2.77 -22.96
N PHE A 193 21.53 1.72 -22.21
CA PHE A 193 20.68 0.55 -22.09
C PHE A 193 19.43 0.81 -21.23
N ALA A 194 19.54 1.70 -20.24
CA ALA A 194 18.44 2.05 -19.34
C ALA A 194 17.35 2.90 -20.00
N ILE A 195 17.70 3.62 -21.10
CA ILE A 195 16.76 4.43 -21.88
C ILE A 195 15.97 3.56 -22.88
N ALA A 196 16.49 2.38 -23.22
CA ALA A 196 15.89 1.46 -24.19
C ALA A 196 14.87 0.49 -23.57
N LEU A 197 14.72 0.48 -22.24
CA LEU A 197 13.73 -0.30 -21.48
C LEU A 197 12.54 0.55 -21.07
#